data_11e7eda62bee25b3c97a33d5d657b35a
#
_entry.id   11e7eda62bee25b3c97a33d5d657b35a
#
_cell.length_a   1.000
_cell.length_b   1.000
_cell.length_c   1.000
_cell.angle_alpha   90.00
_cell.angle_beta   90.00
_cell.angle_gamma   90.00
#
_symmetry.space_group_name_H-M   'P 1'
#
loop_
_entity.id
_entity.type
_entity.pdbx_description
1 polymer ?
#
loop_
_entity_poly.entity_id
_entity_poly.type
_entity_poly.pdbx_seq_one_letter_code
_entity_poly.pdbx_strand_id
1 'polypeptide(L)'
;DSERFYSEKIIYMPDTYQVNDPTIKIDSQKIKKENYGLPDNKFIFCSFNQNYKITPSIYNIWIKILKETKDSIIWILSENNKSRENLLEKLNLSQIDRDRLIFAEKLSHKDHLYRLKLADLFLDTFPCNAHTTASDALRSGVPVLTYKGKTFASRVATSLNYSFGLNALVAKDEKEYLDLAVAVSYTHLRAHETNS
;
A
#
# COMPACT_ATOMS: atom_id res chain seq x y z
N ASP A 1 11.50 -21.15 14.37
CA ASP A 1 10.82 -21.95 15.41
C ASP A 1 9.71 -21.18 16.11
N SER A 2 8.61 -20.91 15.38
CA SER A 2 7.45 -20.25 15.95
C SER A 2 6.48 -21.23 16.64
N GLU A 3 6.63 -22.53 16.41
CA GLU A 3 5.75 -23.60 16.94
C GLU A 3 5.63 -23.58 18.47
N ARG A 4 6.73 -23.27 19.16
CA ARG A 4 6.75 -23.16 20.63
C ARG A 4 5.82 -22.10 21.24
N PHE A 5 5.29 -21.20 20.42
CA PHE A 5 4.35 -20.15 20.85
C PHE A 5 2.89 -20.51 20.63
N TYR A 6 2.62 -21.72 20.10
CA TYR A 6 1.27 -22.20 19.81
C TYR A 6 1.00 -23.46 20.61
N SER A 7 -0.19 -23.57 21.18
CA SER A 7 -0.71 -24.78 21.80
C SER A 7 -1.33 -25.72 20.75
N GLU A 8 -1.71 -25.17 19.61
CA GLU A 8 -2.32 -25.87 18.49
C GLU A 8 -1.29 -26.44 17.54
N LYS A 9 -1.70 -27.46 16.78
CA LYS A 9 -0.91 -27.97 15.65
C LYS A 9 -0.95 -26.97 14.50
N ILE A 10 0.23 -26.58 14.01
CA ILE A 10 0.37 -25.66 12.89
C ILE A 10 0.24 -26.41 11.57
N ILE A 11 -0.62 -25.91 10.69
CA ILE A 11 -0.72 -26.37 9.29
C ILE A 11 0.06 -25.37 8.43
N TYR A 12 1.06 -25.86 7.72
CA TYR A 12 1.84 -25.07 6.77
C TYR A 12 1.19 -25.13 5.40
N MET A 13 0.79 -23.97 4.89
CA MET A 13 0.27 -23.84 3.52
C MET A 13 1.44 -23.71 2.53
N PRO A 14 1.33 -24.22 1.29
CA PRO A 14 2.44 -24.26 0.34
C PRO A 14 2.95 -22.86 -0.07
N ASP A 15 2.04 -21.90 -0.27
CA ASP A 15 2.41 -20.56 -0.75
C ASP A 15 2.13 -19.48 0.30
N THR A 16 0.84 -19.30 0.66
CA THR A 16 0.39 -18.31 1.65
C THR A 16 -0.86 -18.82 2.36
N TYR A 17 -1.07 -18.36 3.59
CA TYR A 17 -2.31 -18.69 4.33
C TYR A 17 -3.53 -17.91 3.81
N GLN A 18 -3.31 -16.81 3.07
CA GLN A 18 -4.39 -15.93 2.60
C GLN A 18 -5.16 -16.58 1.45
N VAL A 19 -6.44 -16.74 1.65
CA VAL A 19 -7.37 -17.28 0.64
C VAL A 19 -8.13 -16.13 -0.02
N ASN A 20 -8.33 -16.22 -1.34
CA ASN A 20 -9.11 -15.27 -2.13
C ASN A 20 -10.30 -15.98 -2.79
N ASP A 21 -11.40 -15.25 -2.94
CA ASP A 21 -12.54 -15.71 -3.74
C ASP A 21 -12.26 -15.47 -5.23
N PRO A 22 -12.04 -16.55 -6.04
CA PRO A 22 -11.75 -16.40 -7.47
C PRO A 22 -12.99 -16.02 -8.29
N THR A 23 -14.19 -16.11 -7.72
CA THR A 23 -15.44 -15.83 -8.45
C THR A 23 -15.67 -14.34 -8.68
N ILE A 24 -15.07 -13.48 -7.85
CA ILE A 24 -15.13 -12.03 -8.03
C ILE A 24 -14.26 -11.67 -9.22
N LYS A 25 -14.89 -11.44 -10.38
CA LYS A 25 -14.20 -10.96 -11.58
C LYS A 25 -13.91 -9.47 -11.43
N ILE A 26 -12.63 -9.10 -11.60
CA ILE A 26 -12.23 -7.71 -11.74
C ILE A 26 -12.35 -7.36 -13.22
N ASP A 27 -13.52 -6.84 -13.59
CA ASP A 27 -13.89 -6.52 -14.96
C ASP A 27 -13.06 -5.35 -15.55
N SER A 28 -13.05 -5.19 -16.86
CA SER A 28 -12.31 -4.16 -17.60
C SER A 28 -13.03 -2.80 -17.67
N GLN A 29 -13.95 -2.50 -16.76
CA GLN A 29 -14.62 -1.20 -16.73
C GLN A 29 -13.57 -0.08 -16.66
N LYS A 30 -13.73 0.92 -17.54
CA LYS A 30 -12.88 2.11 -17.53
C LYS A 30 -13.18 2.93 -16.27
N ILE A 31 -12.33 2.77 -15.27
CA ILE A 31 -12.37 3.57 -14.05
C ILE A 31 -11.52 4.80 -14.32
N LYS A 32 -12.06 5.97 -13.97
CA LYS A 32 -11.36 7.23 -14.18
C LYS A 32 -10.85 7.77 -12.84
N LYS A 33 -9.62 8.28 -12.86
CA LYS A 33 -8.97 8.93 -11.72
C LYS A 33 -9.81 10.11 -11.19
N GLU A 34 -10.45 10.87 -12.09
CA GLU A 34 -11.30 12.02 -11.75
C GLU A 34 -12.45 11.67 -10.79
N ASN A 35 -13.02 10.44 -10.88
CA ASN A 35 -14.11 9.99 -10.01
C ASN A 35 -13.70 9.87 -8.53
N TYR A 36 -12.40 9.85 -8.28
CA TYR A 36 -11.80 9.72 -6.93
C TYR A 36 -10.96 10.93 -6.53
N GLY A 37 -11.02 12.02 -7.33
CA GLY A 37 -10.22 13.22 -7.11
C GLY A 37 -8.71 12.99 -7.27
N LEU A 38 -8.32 11.97 -8.02
CA LEU A 38 -6.93 11.64 -8.27
C LEU A 38 -6.39 12.40 -9.49
N PRO A 39 -5.18 12.97 -9.42
CA PRO A 39 -4.55 13.63 -10.56
C PRO A 39 -4.08 12.61 -11.61
N ASP A 40 -4.18 12.98 -12.89
CA ASP A 40 -3.81 12.09 -13.99
C ASP A 40 -2.30 11.93 -14.16
N ASN A 41 -1.55 12.97 -13.85
CA ASN A 41 -0.11 13.10 -14.15
C ASN A 41 0.80 12.91 -12.92
N LYS A 42 0.29 12.34 -11.82
CA LYS A 42 1.09 12.06 -10.63
C LYS A 42 1.16 10.56 -10.34
N PHE A 43 2.28 10.14 -9.76
CA PHE A 43 2.44 8.79 -9.24
C PHE A 43 1.55 8.61 -8.00
N ILE A 44 0.77 7.55 -7.95
CA ILE A 44 -0.21 7.30 -6.91
C ILE A 44 0.26 6.18 -5.99
N PHE A 45 0.85 6.56 -4.87
CA PHE A 45 0.98 5.64 -3.75
C PHE A 45 -0.38 5.42 -3.11
N CYS A 46 -0.69 4.21 -2.65
CA CYS A 46 -1.90 3.98 -1.86
C CYS A 46 -1.64 3.18 -0.59
N SER A 47 -2.48 3.37 0.42
CA SER A 47 -2.56 2.50 1.59
C SER A 47 -4.00 2.41 2.06
N PHE A 48 -4.61 1.25 1.85
CA PHE A 48 -6.00 1.02 2.25
C PHE A 48 -6.12 0.20 3.53
N ASN A 49 -5.07 0.24 4.35
CA ASN A 49 -5.08 -0.32 5.68
C ASN A 49 -5.94 0.49 6.65
N GLN A 50 -6.43 -0.15 7.68
CA GLN A 50 -7.12 0.54 8.78
C GLN A 50 -6.19 1.57 9.43
N ASN A 51 -6.73 2.76 9.77
CA ASN A 51 -5.94 3.89 10.25
C ASN A 51 -5.11 3.58 11.51
N TYR A 52 -5.57 2.67 12.39
CA TYR A 52 -4.81 2.27 13.58
C TYR A 52 -3.48 1.56 13.25
N LYS A 53 -3.29 1.05 12.04
CA LYS A 53 -2.02 0.48 11.57
C LYS A 53 -1.02 1.57 11.12
N ILE A 54 -1.50 2.77 10.85
CA ILE A 54 -0.65 3.89 10.44
C ILE A 54 -0.03 4.52 11.69
N THR A 55 1.08 3.94 12.12
CA THR A 55 1.84 4.45 13.27
C THR A 55 2.57 5.76 12.92
N PRO A 56 2.95 6.58 13.92
CA PRO A 56 3.76 7.77 13.67
C PRO A 56 5.07 7.48 12.94
N SER A 57 5.69 6.32 13.18
CA SER A 57 6.93 5.89 12.51
C SER A 57 6.71 5.71 11.02
N ILE A 58 5.74 4.87 10.61
CA ILE A 58 5.48 4.64 9.19
C ILE A 58 5.01 5.90 8.48
N TYR A 59 4.18 6.72 9.13
CA TYR A 59 3.72 7.96 8.53
C TYR A 59 4.87 8.97 8.31
N ASN A 60 5.84 9.03 9.21
CA ASN A 60 7.05 9.83 9.02
C ASN A 60 7.88 9.36 7.80
N ILE A 61 7.89 8.05 7.52
CA ILE A 61 8.57 7.52 6.32
C ILE A 61 7.79 7.94 5.07
N TRP A 62 6.46 7.85 5.07
CA TRP A 62 5.63 8.30 3.95
C TRP A 62 5.78 9.80 3.66
N ILE A 63 5.93 10.62 4.71
CA ILE A 63 6.28 12.04 4.56
C ILE A 63 7.63 12.21 3.86
N LYS A 64 8.64 11.42 4.21
CA LYS A 64 9.95 11.45 3.53
C LYS A 64 9.82 11.02 2.06
N ILE A 65 9.05 9.97 1.77
CA ILE A 65 8.75 9.55 0.39
C ILE A 65 8.17 10.73 -0.40
N LEU A 66 7.14 11.40 0.13
CA LEU A 66 6.56 12.57 -0.53
C LEU A 66 7.55 13.71 -0.73
N LYS A 67 8.49 13.95 0.18
CA LYS A 67 9.53 14.99 0.02
C LYS A 67 10.47 14.67 -1.13
N GLU A 68 10.81 13.41 -1.31
CA GLU A 68 11.74 12.97 -2.35
C GLU A 68 11.06 12.75 -3.71
N THR A 69 9.74 12.55 -3.75
CA THR A 69 8.97 12.28 -4.97
C THR A 69 7.96 13.40 -5.25
N LYS A 70 8.40 14.53 -5.85
CA LYS A 70 7.58 15.75 -6.01
C LYS A 70 6.28 15.50 -6.78
N ASP A 71 6.31 14.66 -7.80
CA ASP A 71 5.17 14.35 -8.66
C ASP A 71 4.41 13.10 -8.21
N SER A 72 4.16 12.99 -6.92
CA SER A 72 3.42 11.88 -6.32
C SER A 72 2.39 12.36 -5.29
N ILE A 73 1.41 11.50 -5.03
CA ILE A 73 0.43 11.66 -3.96
C ILE A 73 0.33 10.36 -3.16
N ILE A 74 -0.22 10.43 -1.94
CA ILE A 74 -0.62 9.24 -1.19
C ILE A 74 -2.14 9.22 -1.06
N TRP A 75 -2.75 8.11 -1.45
CA TRP A 75 -4.17 7.84 -1.38
C TRP A 75 -4.47 6.88 -0.23
N ILE A 76 -5.12 7.35 0.83
CA ILE A 76 -5.30 6.61 2.09
C ILE A 76 -6.78 6.35 2.35
N LEU A 77 -7.13 5.12 2.71
CA LEU A 77 -8.46 4.83 3.25
C LEU A 77 -8.61 5.50 4.62
N SER A 78 -9.61 6.37 4.76
CA SER A 78 -9.93 6.95 6.06
C SER A 78 -11.40 7.36 6.14
N GLU A 79 -12.13 6.74 7.06
CA GLU A 79 -13.54 7.05 7.36
C GLU A 79 -13.66 7.97 8.60
N ASN A 80 -12.59 8.10 9.38
CA ASN A 80 -12.59 8.85 10.64
C ASN A 80 -12.02 10.26 10.45
N ASN A 81 -12.85 11.27 10.68
CA ASN A 81 -12.46 12.68 10.52
C ASN A 81 -11.27 13.06 11.41
N LYS A 82 -11.21 12.56 12.66
CA LYS A 82 -10.09 12.86 13.55
C LYS A 82 -8.77 12.28 13.04
N SER A 83 -8.80 11.08 12.46
CA SER A 83 -7.62 10.50 11.80
C SER A 83 -7.18 11.34 10.60
N ARG A 84 -8.13 11.82 9.77
CA ARG A 84 -7.84 12.72 8.64
C ARG A 84 -7.17 14.01 9.10
N GLU A 85 -7.74 14.66 10.12
CA GLU A 85 -7.17 15.88 10.72
C GLU A 85 -5.74 15.67 11.20
N ASN A 86 -5.49 14.62 12.00
CA ASN A 86 -4.17 14.33 12.54
C ASN A 86 -3.12 14.08 11.43
N LEU A 87 -3.49 13.34 10.37
CA LEU A 87 -2.62 13.09 9.23
C LEU A 87 -2.31 14.38 8.47
N LEU A 88 -3.33 15.23 8.23
CA LEU A 88 -3.15 16.51 7.55
C LEU A 88 -2.34 17.51 8.38
N GLU A 89 -2.55 17.55 9.70
CA GLU A 89 -1.76 18.40 10.59
C GLU A 89 -0.27 18.03 10.52
N LYS A 90 0.04 16.74 10.62
CA LYS A 90 1.42 16.25 10.52
C LYS A 90 2.04 16.52 9.15
N LEU A 91 1.26 16.40 8.08
CA LEU A 91 1.68 16.72 6.71
C LEU A 91 2.04 18.21 6.60
N ASN A 92 1.16 19.09 7.09
CA ASN A 92 1.34 20.55 7.09
C ASN A 92 2.59 20.96 7.88
N LEU A 93 2.78 20.42 9.09
CA LEU A 93 3.99 20.63 9.89
C LEU A 93 5.28 20.19 9.16
N SER A 94 5.15 19.32 8.19
CA SER A 94 6.25 18.84 7.35
C SER A 94 6.45 19.66 6.07
N GLN A 95 5.68 20.75 5.88
CA GLN A 95 5.72 21.65 4.73
C GLN A 95 5.44 20.93 3.40
N ILE A 96 4.47 20.02 3.40
CA ILE A 96 3.97 19.33 2.21
C ILE A 96 2.54 19.79 1.95
N ASP A 97 2.23 20.06 0.69
CA ASP A 97 0.91 20.53 0.26
C ASP A 97 -0.17 19.50 0.61
N ARG A 98 -1.31 19.98 1.08
CA ARG A 98 -2.42 19.13 1.55
C ARG A 98 -3.05 18.30 0.43
N ASP A 99 -3.00 18.77 -0.79
CA ASP A 99 -3.50 18.08 -1.99
C ASP A 99 -2.69 16.83 -2.36
N ARG A 100 -1.54 16.66 -1.73
CA ARG A 100 -0.70 15.46 -1.88
C ARG A 100 -1.12 14.30 -0.97
N LEU A 101 -2.15 14.49 -0.14
CA LEU A 101 -2.77 13.44 0.67
C LEU A 101 -4.27 13.41 0.35
N ILE A 102 -4.70 12.36 -0.36
CA ILE A 102 -6.09 12.18 -0.76
C ILE A 102 -6.71 11.06 0.08
N PHE A 103 -7.94 11.29 0.54
CA PHE A 103 -8.65 10.30 1.34
C PHE A 103 -9.68 9.55 0.51
N ALA A 104 -9.63 8.23 0.63
CA ALA A 104 -10.61 7.32 0.06
C ALA A 104 -11.67 6.96 1.10
N GLU A 105 -12.91 6.82 0.65
CA GLU A 105 -14.00 6.28 1.44
C GLU A 105 -14.08 4.75 1.28
N LYS A 106 -14.82 4.10 2.20
CA LYS A 106 -15.09 2.67 2.08
C LYS A 106 -16.07 2.42 0.93
N LEU A 107 -15.77 1.40 0.16
CA LEU A 107 -16.59 0.93 -0.95
C LEU A 107 -16.96 -0.53 -0.77
N SER A 108 -17.85 -1.04 -1.63
CA SER A 108 -18.05 -2.48 -1.77
C SER A 108 -16.71 -3.17 -2.13
N HIS A 109 -16.52 -4.44 -1.78
CA HIS A 109 -15.27 -5.15 -2.09
C HIS A 109 -14.98 -5.15 -3.59
N LYS A 110 -16.01 -5.35 -4.42
CA LYS A 110 -15.89 -5.29 -5.88
C LYS A 110 -15.37 -3.94 -6.36
N ASP A 111 -15.99 -2.84 -5.93
CA ASP A 111 -15.60 -1.48 -6.32
C ASP A 111 -14.22 -1.11 -5.76
N HIS A 112 -13.88 -1.64 -4.57
CA HIS A 112 -12.55 -1.48 -4.01
C HIS A 112 -11.46 -2.14 -4.88
N LEU A 113 -11.67 -3.36 -5.37
CA LEU A 113 -10.75 -4.02 -6.28
C LEU A 113 -10.58 -3.24 -7.60
N TYR A 114 -11.65 -2.61 -8.08
CA TYR A 114 -11.56 -1.77 -9.27
C TYR A 114 -10.71 -0.53 -9.04
N ARG A 115 -11.03 0.25 -8.00
CA ARG A 115 -10.30 1.51 -7.73
C ARG A 115 -8.82 1.29 -7.46
N LEU A 116 -8.43 0.13 -6.89
CA LEU A 116 -7.03 -0.21 -6.68
C LEU A 116 -6.20 -0.10 -7.96
N LYS A 117 -6.76 -0.44 -9.12
CA LYS A 117 -6.08 -0.32 -10.43
C LYS A 117 -5.63 1.10 -10.79
N LEU A 118 -6.11 2.12 -10.07
CA LEU A 118 -5.70 3.51 -10.26
C LEU A 118 -4.43 3.87 -9.50
N ALA A 119 -3.99 3.01 -8.58
CA ALA A 119 -2.76 3.19 -7.82
C ALA A 119 -1.57 2.52 -8.52
N ASP A 120 -0.39 3.08 -8.33
CA ASP A 120 0.86 2.60 -8.93
C ASP A 120 1.66 1.72 -7.96
N LEU A 121 1.61 2.00 -6.64
CA LEU A 121 2.29 1.24 -5.60
C LEU A 121 1.50 1.26 -4.30
N PHE A 122 1.28 0.09 -3.71
CA PHE A 122 0.71 -0.01 -2.38
C PHE A 122 1.81 0.08 -1.31
N LEU A 123 1.69 1.05 -0.41
CA LEU A 123 2.57 1.21 0.75
C LEU A 123 2.01 0.42 1.94
N ASP A 124 2.67 -0.66 2.29
CA ASP A 124 2.29 -1.47 3.43
C ASP A 124 2.67 -0.81 4.76
N THR A 125 1.98 -1.20 5.83
CA THR A 125 2.20 -0.72 7.19
C THR A 125 3.00 -1.72 8.02
N PHE A 126 3.70 -1.22 9.04
CA PHE A 126 4.39 -2.04 10.03
C PHE A 126 4.31 -1.38 11.42
N PRO A 127 4.41 -2.14 12.52
CA PRO A 127 4.73 -3.57 12.62
C PRO A 127 3.59 -4.54 12.23
N CYS A 128 2.38 -4.05 11.93
CA CYS A 128 1.26 -4.87 11.46
C CYS A 128 1.04 -4.66 9.96
N ASN A 129 1.39 -5.67 9.16
CA ASN A 129 1.23 -5.62 7.71
C ASN A 129 -0.24 -5.58 7.25
N ALA A 130 -0.43 -5.22 6.00
CA ALA A 130 -1.62 -5.51 5.24
C ALA A 130 -1.77 -7.03 5.05
N HIS A 131 -2.97 -7.53 5.25
CA HIS A 131 -3.34 -8.93 5.01
C HIS A 131 -4.24 -8.99 3.77
N THR A 132 -5.55 -8.94 3.96
CA THR A 132 -6.51 -8.91 2.86
C THR A 132 -6.27 -7.74 1.91
N THR A 133 -5.95 -6.55 2.43
CA THR A 133 -5.70 -5.36 1.61
C THR A 133 -4.45 -5.47 0.74
N ALA A 134 -3.40 -6.16 1.18
CA ALA A 134 -2.25 -6.47 0.32
C ALA A 134 -2.62 -7.51 -0.76
N SER A 135 -3.37 -8.53 -0.38
CA SER A 135 -3.86 -9.52 -1.33
C SER A 135 -4.77 -8.90 -2.39
N ASP A 136 -5.65 -7.98 -2.01
CA ASP A 136 -6.53 -7.24 -2.93
C ASP A 136 -5.71 -6.35 -3.89
N ALA A 137 -4.67 -5.68 -3.39
CA ALA A 137 -3.76 -4.89 -4.22
C ALA A 137 -3.06 -5.75 -5.27
N LEU A 138 -2.42 -6.84 -4.86
CA LEU A 138 -1.74 -7.77 -5.78
C LEU A 138 -2.69 -8.38 -6.80
N ARG A 139 -3.89 -8.78 -6.37
CA ARG A 139 -4.94 -9.29 -7.25
C ARG A 139 -5.42 -8.25 -8.28
N SER A 140 -5.40 -6.99 -7.91
CA SER A 140 -5.76 -5.87 -8.79
C SER A 140 -4.61 -5.44 -9.72
N GLY A 141 -3.45 -6.08 -9.63
CA GLY A 141 -2.25 -5.76 -10.41
C GLY A 141 -1.41 -4.64 -9.83
N VAL A 142 -1.65 -4.25 -8.57
CA VAL A 142 -0.88 -3.20 -7.88
C VAL A 142 0.21 -3.86 -7.04
N PRO A 143 1.50 -3.58 -7.30
CA PRO A 143 2.59 -4.11 -6.50
C PRO A 143 2.54 -3.57 -5.07
N VAL A 144 3.02 -4.37 -4.12
CA VAL A 144 3.01 -4.04 -2.69
C VAL A 144 4.45 -3.89 -2.21
N LEU A 145 4.80 -2.71 -1.72
CA LEU A 145 6.05 -2.50 -1.01
C LEU A 145 5.84 -2.79 0.48
N THR A 146 6.59 -3.72 1.03
CA THR A 146 6.47 -4.16 2.43
C THR A 146 7.80 -4.20 3.14
N TYR A 147 7.76 -4.23 4.47
CA TYR A 147 8.91 -4.42 5.35
C TYR A 147 8.71 -5.66 6.20
N LYS A 148 9.69 -6.57 6.16
CA LYS A 148 9.64 -7.85 6.86
C LYS A 148 9.94 -7.71 8.35
N GLY A 149 8.95 -7.97 9.19
CA GLY A 149 9.11 -8.01 10.63
C GLY A 149 9.34 -9.43 11.20
N LYS A 150 9.28 -9.55 12.53
CA LYS A 150 9.55 -10.80 13.26
C LYS A 150 8.30 -11.57 13.66
N THR A 151 7.15 -10.93 13.75
CA THR A 151 5.88 -11.55 14.16
C THR A 151 5.10 -12.07 12.95
N PHE A 152 4.11 -12.92 13.16
CA PHE A 152 3.20 -13.36 12.10
C PHE A 152 2.57 -12.16 11.38
N ALA A 153 1.96 -11.24 12.12
CA ALA A 153 1.29 -10.06 11.56
C ALA A 153 2.22 -9.12 10.76
N SER A 154 3.53 -9.17 11.00
CA SER A 154 4.54 -8.36 10.30
C SER A 154 5.23 -9.10 9.15
N ARG A 155 4.74 -10.28 8.75
CA ARG A 155 5.30 -11.09 7.66
C ARG A 155 4.28 -11.48 6.60
N VAL A 156 3.02 -11.10 6.77
CA VAL A 156 1.95 -11.52 5.86
C VAL A 156 2.14 -10.95 4.45
N ALA A 157 2.33 -9.65 4.33
CA ALA A 157 2.57 -9.04 3.02
C ALA A 157 3.88 -9.52 2.39
N THR A 158 4.91 -9.82 3.20
CA THR A 158 6.14 -10.47 2.74
C THR A 158 5.86 -11.85 2.12
N SER A 159 5.05 -12.68 2.78
CA SER A 159 4.66 -14.00 2.27
C SER A 159 3.90 -13.88 0.94
N LEU A 160 2.98 -12.92 0.85
CA LEU A 160 2.25 -12.64 -0.38
C LEU A 160 3.19 -12.21 -1.51
N ASN A 161 4.10 -11.28 -1.26
CA ASN A 161 5.08 -10.83 -2.26
C ASN A 161 5.94 -11.99 -2.78
N TYR A 162 6.39 -12.88 -1.91
CA TYR A 162 7.16 -14.05 -2.32
C TYR A 162 6.35 -14.98 -3.22
N SER A 163 5.07 -15.21 -2.89
CA SER A 163 4.17 -16.03 -3.72
C SER A 163 3.91 -15.43 -5.11
N PHE A 164 4.02 -14.11 -5.24
CA PHE A 164 3.87 -13.38 -6.51
C PHE A 164 5.21 -13.11 -7.23
N GLY A 165 6.35 -13.55 -6.69
CA GLY A 165 7.68 -13.29 -7.26
C GLY A 165 8.17 -11.84 -7.09
N LEU A 166 7.55 -11.05 -6.21
CA LEU A 166 7.87 -9.65 -5.96
C LEU A 166 8.89 -9.46 -4.82
N ASN A 167 9.91 -10.30 -4.78
CA ASN A 167 10.92 -10.31 -3.71
C ASN A 167 11.67 -8.97 -3.59
N ALA A 168 11.87 -8.28 -4.71
CA ALA A 168 12.53 -6.97 -4.77
C ALA A 168 11.77 -5.85 -4.03
N LEU A 169 10.47 -6.06 -3.75
CA LEU A 169 9.64 -5.12 -3.00
C LEU A 169 9.47 -5.51 -1.51
N VAL A 170 10.34 -6.37 -1.00
CA VAL A 170 10.42 -6.72 0.42
C VAL A 170 11.64 -6.07 1.03
N ALA A 171 11.45 -4.92 1.64
CA ALA A 171 12.51 -4.17 2.30
C ALA A 171 13.00 -4.91 3.57
N LYS A 172 14.28 -4.81 3.87
CA LYS A 172 14.92 -5.37 5.07
C LYS A 172 14.91 -4.40 6.26
N ASP A 173 14.78 -3.10 5.97
CA ASP A 173 14.74 -2.04 6.97
C ASP A 173 13.94 -0.81 6.46
N GLU A 174 13.72 0.17 7.34
CA GLU A 174 12.97 1.39 7.03
C GLU A 174 13.64 2.25 5.95
N LYS A 175 14.98 2.24 5.90
CA LYS A 175 15.72 2.98 4.90
C LYS A 175 15.51 2.39 3.51
N GLU A 176 15.65 1.07 3.38
CA GLU A 176 15.42 0.38 2.10
C GLU A 176 13.96 0.51 1.65
N TYR A 177 12.99 0.52 2.59
CA TYR A 177 11.59 0.78 2.28
C TYR A 177 11.41 2.16 1.63
N LEU A 178 12.03 3.21 2.18
CA LEU A 178 12.04 4.55 1.60
C LEU A 178 12.69 4.53 0.22
N ASP A 179 13.90 3.99 0.12
CA ASP A 179 14.70 3.99 -1.12
C ASP A 179 13.94 3.27 -2.26
N LEU A 180 13.30 2.13 -1.97
CA LEU A 180 12.51 1.38 -2.95
C LEU A 180 11.26 2.15 -3.40
N ALA A 181 10.54 2.79 -2.49
CA ALA A 181 9.38 3.61 -2.86
C ALA A 181 9.76 4.72 -3.83
N VAL A 182 10.87 5.41 -3.54
CA VAL A 182 11.41 6.48 -4.38
C VAL A 182 11.85 5.93 -5.74
N ALA A 183 12.61 4.84 -5.77
CA ALA A 183 13.11 4.25 -7.01
C ALA A 183 11.97 3.80 -7.95
N VAL A 184 10.93 3.14 -7.41
CA VAL A 184 9.76 2.70 -8.19
C VAL A 184 9.03 3.88 -8.80
N SER A 185 8.84 4.98 -8.06
CA SER A 185 8.14 6.17 -8.56
C SER A 185 8.87 6.82 -9.74
N TYR A 186 10.20 6.94 -9.68
CA TYR A 186 11.00 7.50 -10.76
C TYR A 186 11.04 6.62 -12.01
N THR A 187 11.09 5.30 -11.84
CA THR A 187 11.08 4.36 -12.97
C THR A 187 9.77 4.44 -13.73
N HIS A 188 8.65 4.54 -13.02
CA HIS A 188 7.33 4.64 -13.63
C HIS A 188 7.13 5.96 -14.38
N LEU A 189 7.53 7.10 -13.79
CA LEU A 189 7.41 8.42 -14.43
C LEU A 189 8.23 8.50 -15.73
N ARG A 190 9.46 7.98 -15.73
CA ARG A 190 10.29 7.94 -16.96
C ARG A 190 9.69 7.08 -18.07
N ALA A 191 9.03 5.96 -17.72
CA ALA A 191 8.38 5.12 -18.72
C ALA A 191 7.20 5.82 -19.39
N HIS A 192 6.52 6.73 -18.72
CA HIS A 192 5.45 7.55 -19.29
C HIS A 192 5.99 8.68 -20.18
N GLU A 193 7.10 9.32 -19.83
CA GLU A 193 7.74 10.38 -20.63
C GLU A 193 8.27 9.86 -21.97
N THR A 194 8.73 8.61 -22.02
CA THR A 194 9.27 8.00 -23.26
C THR A 194 8.20 7.47 -24.20
N ASN A 195 6.95 7.35 -23.77
CA ASN A 195 5.82 6.85 -24.55
C ASN A 195 4.83 7.95 -24.99
N SER A 196 5.11 9.20 -24.69
CA SER A 196 4.36 10.41 -25.09
C SER A 196 5.09 11.17 -26.20
#